data_3960ff61268d0030efb9d0f75b4cbf5a
#
_entry.id   3960ff61268d0030efb9d0f75b4cbf5a
#
_cell.length_a   1.000
_cell.length_b   1.000
_cell.length_c   1.000
_cell.angle_alpha   90.00
_cell.angle_beta   90.00
_cell.angle_gamma   90.00
#
_symmetry.space_group_name_H-M   'P 1'
#
loop_
_entity.id
_entity.type
_entity.pdbx_description
1 polymer ?
#
loop_
_entity_poly.entity_id
_entity_poly.type
_entity_poly.pdbx_seq_one_letter_code
_entity_poly.pdbx_strand_id
1 'polypeptide(L)'
;MDSEALVFPHAHFDIASSCHAPFTATELSKVMKKDAVFLTQQVSEHDKLNLKEAFGRGQCLGERDGTLKEKYMRELSSAGFERVQVSEYDVTDYYSSPEDLIFLLKHTPIIPNFGEEEEDFTILQKFIDANSSEKGIRTNSKRFMMIAVKS
;
A
#
# COMPACT_ATOMS: atom_id res chain seq x y z
N MET A 1 14.80 -4.43 13.22
CA MET A 1 15.43 -3.18 12.75
C MET A 1 14.32 -2.27 12.28
N ASP A 2 14.34 -1.03 12.70
CA ASP A 2 13.33 -0.04 12.32
C ASP A 2 13.71 0.60 10.97
N SER A 3 12.73 0.80 10.09
CA SER A 3 12.92 1.50 8.81
C SER A 3 13.24 3.00 9.01
N GLU A 4 12.98 3.53 10.18
CA GLU A 4 13.28 4.91 10.57
C GLU A 4 14.70 5.07 11.15
N ALA A 5 15.40 3.97 11.42
CA ALA A 5 16.76 3.98 11.97
C ALA A 5 17.57 2.81 11.42
N LEU A 6 18.15 3.01 10.23
CA LEU A 6 18.94 1.99 9.56
C LEU A 6 20.36 1.95 10.13
N VAL A 7 20.74 0.80 10.71
CA VAL A 7 22.04 0.57 11.37
C VAL A 7 23.14 0.03 10.42
N PHE A 8 23.07 0.40 9.16
CA PHE A 8 24.07 0.00 8.17
C PHE A 8 25.14 1.08 7.97
N PRO A 9 26.33 0.71 7.45
CA PRO A 9 27.33 1.69 7.07
C PRO A 9 26.81 2.67 6.00
N HIS A 10 27.38 3.87 5.97
CA HIS A 10 27.07 4.84 4.93
C HIS A 10 27.50 4.33 3.55
N ALA A 11 26.73 4.66 2.51
CA ALA A 11 27.05 4.35 1.11
C ALA A 11 27.41 2.85 0.91
N HIS A 12 26.57 1.97 1.43
CA HIS A 12 26.83 0.53 1.42
C HIS A 12 26.09 -0.21 0.30
N PHE A 13 24.82 0.15 0.04
CA PHE A 13 23.96 -0.59 -0.88
C PHE A 13 23.90 0.03 -2.27
N ASP A 14 23.87 -0.83 -3.29
CA ASP A 14 23.66 -0.45 -4.70
C ASP A 14 22.18 -0.49 -5.08
N ILE A 15 21.38 -1.30 -4.38
CA ILE A 15 19.93 -1.42 -4.55
C ILE A 15 19.27 -1.54 -3.18
N ALA A 16 18.14 -0.88 -3.03
CA ALA A 16 17.23 -1.08 -1.90
C ALA A 16 15.79 -1.20 -2.42
N SER A 17 14.96 -1.97 -1.73
CA SER A 17 13.54 -2.09 -2.06
C SER A 17 12.67 -2.12 -0.81
N SER A 18 11.46 -1.57 -0.94
CA SER A 18 10.40 -1.62 0.06
C SER A 18 9.09 -2.01 -0.61
N CYS A 19 8.40 -3.00 -0.09
CA CYS A 19 7.12 -3.46 -0.63
C CYS A 19 6.06 -3.43 0.48
N HIS A 20 5.02 -2.63 0.30
CA HIS A 20 3.91 -2.44 1.25
C HIS A 20 4.36 -2.11 2.69
N ALA A 21 5.51 -1.48 2.83
CA ALA A 21 6.09 -1.09 4.10
C ALA A 21 6.56 0.37 4.05
N PRO A 22 6.43 1.12 5.14
CA PRO A 22 6.94 2.48 5.21
C PRO A 22 8.47 2.49 5.10
N PHE A 23 9.01 3.61 4.65
CA PHE A 23 10.45 3.87 4.61
C PHE A 23 10.72 5.34 4.94
N THR A 24 11.93 5.61 5.37
CA THR A 24 12.42 6.98 5.60
C THR A 24 13.46 7.32 4.55
N ALA A 25 13.15 8.28 3.67
CA ALA A 25 14.00 8.62 2.53
C ALA A 25 15.40 9.10 2.95
N THR A 26 15.52 9.82 4.08
CA THR A 26 16.80 10.27 4.62
C THR A 26 17.65 9.12 5.12
N GLU A 27 17.07 8.10 5.75
CA GLU A 27 17.80 6.90 6.18
C GLU A 27 18.28 6.07 4.97
N LEU A 28 17.42 5.88 3.97
CA LEU A 28 17.82 5.26 2.71
C LEU A 28 18.98 6.01 2.05
N SER A 29 18.90 7.35 1.99
CA SER A 29 19.95 8.19 1.40
C SER A 29 21.30 8.00 2.07
N LYS A 30 21.34 7.80 3.40
CA LYS A 30 22.59 7.56 4.13
C LYS A 30 23.25 6.23 3.74
N VAL A 31 22.47 5.17 3.61
CA VAL A 31 23.00 3.80 3.42
C VAL A 31 23.19 3.43 1.96
N MET A 32 22.60 4.16 1.03
CA MET A 32 22.72 3.91 -0.40
C MET A 32 23.93 4.65 -1.01
N LYS A 33 24.61 4.00 -1.92
CA LYS A 33 25.71 4.59 -2.71
C LYS A 33 25.17 5.64 -3.68
N LYS A 34 26.08 6.45 -4.21
CA LYS A 34 25.79 7.27 -5.38
C LYS A 34 25.40 6.38 -6.57
N ASP A 35 24.45 6.82 -7.37
CA ASP A 35 23.86 6.10 -8.51
C ASP A 35 23.11 4.79 -8.14
N ALA A 36 22.96 4.50 -6.85
CA ALA A 36 22.18 3.36 -6.38
C ALA A 36 20.68 3.54 -6.67
N VAL A 37 19.98 2.44 -6.86
CA VAL A 37 18.57 2.41 -7.25
C VAL A 37 17.70 2.02 -6.06
N PHE A 38 16.68 2.83 -5.78
CA PHE A 38 15.60 2.50 -4.84
C PHE A 38 14.32 2.15 -5.60
N LEU A 39 13.69 1.07 -5.18
CA LEU A 39 12.44 0.56 -5.72
C LEU A 39 11.41 0.46 -4.61
N THR A 40 10.19 0.96 -4.83
CA THR A 40 9.11 0.71 -3.87
C THR A 40 7.79 0.45 -4.56
N GLN A 41 6.99 -0.45 -3.96
CA GLN A 41 5.59 -0.63 -4.27
C GLN A 41 4.78 -0.35 -3.01
N GLN A 42 3.78 0.50 -3.11
CA GLN A 42 2.95 0.93 -2.00
C GLN A 42 1.46 0.80 -2.34
N VAL A 43 0.66 0.66 -1.29
CA VAL A 43 -0.81 0.62 -1.38
C VAL A 43 -1.33 2.04 -1.45
N SER A 44 -2.20 2.33 -2.43
CA SER A 44 -2.87 3.62 -2.57
C SER A 44 -4.07 3.74 -1.63
N GLU A 45 -4.51 4.97 -1.35
CA GLU A 45 -5.65 5.26 -0.48
C GLU A 45 -6.95 4.61 -0.99
N HIS A 46 -7.13 4.53 -2.31
CA HIS A 46 -8.30 3.89 -2.95
C HIS A 46 -8.15 2.38 -3.21
N ASP A 47 -7.20 1.72 -2.54
CA ASP A 47 -7.16 0.25 -2.52
C ASP A 47 -8.37 -0.31 -1.80
N LYS A 48 -8.98 -1.37 -2.35
CA LYS A 48 -10.20 -2.00 -1.78
C LYS A 48 -11.32 -0.99 -1.49
N LEU A 49 -11.47 0.02 -2.36
CA LEU A 49 -12.36 1.15 -2.10
C LEU A 49 -13.80 0.75 -1.86
N ASN A 50 -14.38 -0.08 -2.75
CA ASN A 50 -15.77 -0.54 -2.61
C ASN A 50 -16.02 -1.29 -1.30
N LEU A 51 -15.03 -2.05 -0.82
CA LEU A 51 -15.11 -2.77 0.44
C LEU A 51 -15.11 -1.80 1.63
N LYS A 52 -14.20 -0.82 1.63
CA LYS A 52 -14.13 0.22 2.67
C LYS A 52 -15.37 1.09 2.71
N GLU A 53 -15.93 1.43 1.55
CA GLU A 53 -17.21 2.17 1.43
C GLU A 53 -18.39 1.37 2.01
N ALA A 54 -18.45 0.07 1.75
CA ALA A 54 -19.50 -0.80 2.30
C ALA A 54 -19.48 -0.84 3.83
N PHE A 55 -18.30 -0.84 4.44
CA PHE A 55 -18.14 -0.80 5.89
C PHE A 55 -18.26 0.62 6.47
N GLY A 56 -18.20 1.67 5.65
CA GLY A 56 -18.16 3.05 6.12
C GLY A 56 -16.92 3.38 6.98
N ARG A 57 -15.96 2.48 7.03
CA ARG A 57 -14.67 2.60 7.69
C ARG A 57 -13.60 1.81 6.95
N GLY A 58 -12.34 2.17 7.11
CA GLY A 58 -11.25 1.49 6.44
C GLY A 58 -9.99 2.33 6.44
N GLN A 59 -8.86 1.69 6.20
CA GLN A 59 -7.57 2.34 6.14
C GLN A 59 -7.58 3.41 5.04
N CYS A 60 -7.29 4.66 5.41
CA CYS A 60 -7.27 5.84 4.52
C CYS A 60 -8.62 6.15 3.84
N LEU A 61 -9.75 5.64 4.35
CA LEU A 61 -11.06 6.00 3.81
C LEU A 61 -11.33 7.50 4.02
N GLY A 62 -11.72 8.19 2.95
CA GLY A 62 -11.95 9.63 2.94
C GLY A 62 -10.70 10.48 2.66
N GLU A 63 -9.51 9.88 2.61
CA GLU A 63 -8.32 10.58 2.17
C GLU A 63 -8.31 10.72 0.64
N ARG A 64 -7.70 11.82 0.16
CA ARG A 64 -7.51 12.03 -1.28
C ARG A 64 -6.53 10.99 -1.84
N ASP A 65 -6.93 10.32 -2.90
CA ASP A 65 -6.07 9.37 -3.61
C ASP A 65 -4.79 10.06 -4.12
N GLY A 66 -3.66 9.39 -3.95
CA GLY A 66 -2.34 9.90 -4.32
C GLY A 66 -1.64 10.73 -3.25
N THR A 67 -2.23 10.92 -2.07
CA THR A 67 -1.61 11.67 -0.96
C THR A 67 -0.29 11.04 -0.52
N LEU A 68 -0.25 9.73 -0.30
CA LEU A 68 0.97 9.00 0.07
C LEU A 68 2.02 9.03 -1.05
N LYS A 69 1.58 8.87 -2.29
CA LYS A 69 2.45 8.97 -3.47
C LYS A 69 3.16 10.32 -3.54
N GLU A 70 2.42 11.41 -3.43
CA GLU A 70 2.97 12.75 -3.46
C GLU A 70 3.90 13.03 -2.28
N LYS A 71 3.57 12.52 -1.10
CA LYS A 71 4.43 12.59 0.08
C LYS A 71 5.79 11.94 -0.20
N TYR A 72 5.80 10.69 -0.65
CA TYR A 72 7.04 9.96 -0.92
C TYR A 72 7.86 10.56 -2.06
N MET A 73 7.22 11.10 -3.09
CA MET A 73 7.93 11.83 -4.16
C MET A 73 8.70 13.04 -3.59
N ARG A 74 8.06 13.83 -2.73
CA ARG A 74 8.72 14.99 -2.09
C ARG A 74 9.85 14.55 -1.17
N GLU A 75 9.63 13.54 -0.33
CA GLU A 75 10.63 13.04 0.62
C GLU A 75 11.85 12.47 -0.09
N LEU A 76 11.67 11.68 -1.15
CA LEU A 76 12.77 11.17 -1.98
C LEU A 76 13.56 12.31 -2.63
N SER A 77 12.89 13.25 -3.26
CA SER A 77 13.56 14.41 -3.87
C SER A 77 14.35 15.23 -2.85
N SER A 78 13.77 15.48 -1.68
CA SER A 78 14.43 16.22 -0.59
C SER A 78 15.62 15.47 0.01
N ALA A 79 15.63 14.13 -0.05
CA ALA A 79 16.71 13.29 0.44
C ALA A 79 17.83 13.05 -0.60
N GLY A 80 17.78 13.68 -1.77
CA GLY A 80 18.78 13.59 -2.82
C GLY A 80 18.59 12.41 -3.76
N PHE A 81 17.35 11.97 -3.98
CA PHE A 81 17.02 11.05 -5.06
C PHE A 81 16.54 11.82 -6.28
N GLU A 82 17.04 11.44 -7.42
CA GLU A 82 16.71 12.01 -8.73
C GLU A 82 15.98 11.01 -9.60
N ARG A 83 15.49 11.49 -10.75
CA ARG A 83 14.83 10.63 -11.74
C ARG A 83 13.74 9.74 -11.13
N VAL A 84 12.93 10.31 -10.22
CA VAL A 84 11.81 9.59 -9.62
C VAL A 84 10.76 9.30 -10.69
N GLN A 85 10.65 8.04 -11.06
CA GLN A 85 9.63 7.53 -11.98
C GLN A 85 8.51 6.90 -11.16
N VAL A 86 7.27 7.18 -11.52
CA VAL A 86 6.08 6.67 -10.84
C VAL A 86 5.17 5.98 -11.83
N SER A 87 4.69 4.80 -11.47
CA SER A 87 3.66 4.07 -12.20
C SER A 87 2.52 3.72 -11.24
N GLU A 88 1.28 3.89 -11.68
CA GLU A 88 0.09 3.57 -10.90
C GLU A 88 -0.67 2.42 -11.56
N TYR A 89 -1.24 1.57 -10.72
CA TYR A 89 -2.03 0.42 -11.14
C TYR A 89 -3.32 0.37 -10.32
N ASP A 90 -4.44 0.23 -11.01
CA ASP A 90 -5.73 -0.05 -10.40
C ASP A 90 -6.33 -1.25 -11.14
N VAL A 91 -6.25 -2.41 -10.52
CA VAL A 91 -6.71 -3.66 -11.13
C VAL A 91 -7.92 -4.20 -10.39
N THR A 92 -8.82 -4.83 -11.14
CA THR A 92 -9.94 -5.53 -10.54
C THR A 92 -9.46 -6.88 -10.01
N ASP A 93 -9.68 -7.11 -8.71
CA ASP A 93 -9.44 -8.38 -8.04
C ASP A 93 -10.73 -9.15 -7.82
N TYR A 94 -10.63 -10.47 -7.83
CA TYR A 94 -11.72 -11.37 -7.55
C TYR A 94 -11.31 -12.38 -6.48
N TYR A 95 -12.06 -12.44 -5.39
CA TYR A 95 -11.88 -13.44 -4.34
C TYR A 95 -12.77 -14.63 -4.64
N SER A 96 -12.21 -15.83 -4.56
CA SER A 96 -12.90 -17.07 -4.99
C SER A 96 -14.02 -17.46 -4.03
N SER A 97 -13.91 -17.08 -2.76
CA SER A 97 -14.88 -17.45 -1.73
C SER A 97 -15.03 -16.34 -0.67
N PRO A 98 -16.14 -16.35 0.10
CA PRO A 98 -16.28 -15.50 1.28
C PRO A 98 -15.18 -15.74 2.32
N GLU A 99 -14.70 -16.96 2.47
CA GLU A 99 -13.65 -17.35 3.40
C GLU A 99 -12.31 -16.66 3.07
N ASP A 100 -11.97 -16.55 1.78
CA ASP A 100 -10.77 -15.83 1.33
C ASP A 100 -10.84 -14.35 1.71
N LEU A 101 -12.00 -13.74 1.57
CA LEU A 101 -12.22 -12.35 1.94
C LEU A 101 -12.18 -12.14 3.46
N ILE A 102 -12.77 -13.06 4.23
CA ILE A 102 -12.70 -13.06 5.70
C ILE A 102 -11.23 -13.22 6.15
N PHE A 103 -10.50 -14.12 5.52
CA PHE A 103 -9.07 -14.30 5.81
C PHE A 103 -8.29 -13.00 5.57
N LEU A 104 -8.49 -12.36 4.43
CA LEU A 104 -7.89 -11.06 4.14
C LEU A 104 -8.18 -10.04 5.24
N LEU A 105 -9.45 -9.85 5.58
CA LEU A 105 -9.90 -8.83 6.53
C LEU A 105 -9.39 -9.07 7.96
N LYS A 106 -9.22 -10.34 8.36
CA LYS A 106 -8.68 -10.68 9.67
C LYS A 106 -7.16 -10.51 9.78
N HIS A 107 -6.45 -10.55 8.66
CA HIS A 107 -4.98 -10.53 8.65
C HIS A 107 -4.39 -9.23 8.08
N THR A 108 -5.24 -8.27 7.75
CA THR A 108 -4.81 -6.97 7.21
C THR A 108 -5.57 -5.82 7.88
N PRO A 109 -5.00 -4.61 7.94
CA PRO A 109 -5.67 -3.45 8.54
C PRO A 109 -6.64 -2.75 7.57
N ILE A 110 -7.08 -3.40 6.49
CA ILE A 110 -7.99 -2.80 5.49
C ILE A 110 -9.25 -2.29 6.16
N ILE A 111 -9.90 -3.14 6.96
CA ILE A 111 -11.00 -2.76 7.85
C ILE A 111 -10.48 -2.96 9.28
N PRO A 112 -10.14 -1.90 10.00
CA PRO A 112 -9.63 -2.02 11.37
C PRO A 112 -10.62 -2.74 12.28
N ASN A 113 -10.12 -3.65 13.09
CA ASN A 113 -10.90 -4.44 14.06
C ASN A 113 -12.04 -5.25 13.44
N PHE A 114 -11.87 -5.74 12.21
CA PHE A 114 -12.87 -6.57 11.54
C PHE A 114 -13.21 -7.81 12.38
N GLY A 115 -14.49 -8.01 12.62
CA GLY A 115 -15.04 -9.12 13.40
C GLY A 115 -15.28 -8.79 14.88
N GLU A 116 -14.94 -7.58 15.34
CA GLU A 116 -15.22 -7.13 16.71
C GLU A 116 -16.60 -6.46 16.83
N GLU A 117 -17.15 -5.94 15.75
CA GLU A 117 -18.49 -5.35 15.72
C GLU A 117 -19.54 -6.39 15.26
N GLU A 118 -20.70 -6.41 15.92
CA GLU A 118 -21.76 -7.37 15.62
C GLU A 118 -22.26 -7.30 14.18
N GLU A 119 -22.22 -6.11 13.58
CA GLU A 119 -22.69 -5.85 12.21
C GLU A 119 -21.69 -6.26 11.12
N ASP A 120 -20.43 -6.53 11.44
CA ASP A 120 -19.38 -6.76 10.46
C ASP A 120 -19.70 -7.88 9.47
N PHE A 121 -20.18 -9.00 9.96
CA PHE A 121 -20.53 -10.15 9.10
C PHE A 121 -21.81 -9.88 8.28
N THR A 122 -22.73 -9.08 8.80
CA THR A 122 -23.94 -8.66 8.06
C THR A 122 -23.56 -7.71 6.92
N ILE A 123 -22.65 -6.75 7.18
CA ILE A 123 -22.13 -5.83 6.16
C ILE A 123 -21.36 -6.62 5.10
N LEU A 124 -20.51 -7.54 5.52
CA LEU A 124 -19.76 -8.39 4.60
C LEU A 124 -20.67 -9.21 3.70
N GLN A 125 -21.73 -9.82 4.24
CA GLN A 125 -22.68 -10.59 3.44
C GLN A 125 -23.36 -9.72 2.38
N LYS A 126 -23.82 -8.53 2.74
CA LYS A 126 -24.41 -7.57 1.79
C LYS A 126 -23.40 -7.15 0.71
N PHE A 127 -22.14 -6.94 1.09
CA PHE A 127 -21.09 -6.64 0.15
C PHE A 127 -20.87 -7.78 -0.85
N ILE A 128 -20.80 -9.02 -0.36
CA ILE A 128 -20.65 -10.22 -1.18
C ILE A 128 -21.82 -10.34 -2.16
N ASP A 129 -23.07 -10.22 -1.69
CA ASP A 129 -24.26 -10.32 -2.52
C ASP A 129 -24.26 -9.26 -3.65
N ALA A 130 -23.79 -8.06 -3.36
CA ALA A 130 -23.73 -6.95 -4.33
C ALA A 130 -22.56 -7.05 -5.32
N ASN A 131 -21.49 -7.75 -4.98
CA ASN A 131 -20.25 -7.77 -5.76
C ASN A 131 -19.88 -9.16 -6.29
N SER A 132 -20.70 -10.18 -6.10
CA SER A 132 -20.47 -11.52 -6.63
C SER A 132 -20.68 -11.57 -8.14
N SER A 133 -19.82 -12.32 -8.82
CA SER A 133 -19.87 -12.59 -10.25
C SER A 133 -19.41 -14.02 -10.52
N GLU A 134 -19.48 -14.47 -11.78
CA GLU A 134 -18.92 -15.76 -12.21
C GLU A 134 -17.40 -15.86 -11.95
N LYS A 135 -16.69 -14.72 -11.85
CA LYS A 135 -15.27 -14.67 -11.57
C LYS A 135 -14.94 -14.66 -10.08
N GLY A 136 -15.93 -14.48 -9.23
CA GLY A 136 -15.77 -14.34 -7.78
C GLY A 136 -16.27 -13.00 -7.25
N ILE A 137 -15.91 -12.69 -6.02
CA ILE A 137 -16.31 -11.47 -5.30
C ILE A 137 -15.37 -10.33 -5.72
N ARG A 138 -15.92 -9.32 -6.38
CA ARG A 138 -15.17 -8.23 -7.00
C ARG A 138 -14.77 -7.14 -5.99
N THR A 139 -13.51 -6.76 -6.05
CA THR A 139 -12.96 -5.53 -5.44
C THR A 139 -11.86 -4.96 -6.33
N ASN A 140 -11.04 -4.05 -5.84
CA ASN A 140 -9.89 -3.55 -6.59
C ASN A 140 -8.61 -3.63 -5.77
N SER A 141 -7.48 -3.70 -6.47
CA SER A 141 -6.15 -3.48 -5.89
C SER A 141 -5.52 -2.27 -6.53
N LYS A 142 -5.36 -1.20 -5.76
CA LYS A 142 -4.71 0.02 -6.23
C LYS A 142 -3.35 0.20 -5.60
N ARG A 143 -2.34 0.29 -6.44
CA ARG A 143 -0.92 0.37 -6.07
C ARG A 143 -0.23 1.46 -6.87
N PHE A 144 0.86 1.98 -6.30
CA PHE A 144 1.83 2.73 -7.07
C PHE A 144 3.23 2.17 -6.86
N MET A 145 4.05 2.26 -7.89
CA MET A 145 5.46 1.91 -7.85
C MET A 145 6.30 3.15 -8.11
N MET A 146 7.43 3.23 -7.42
CA MET A 146 8.43 4.26 -7.66
C MET A 146 9.79 3.63 -7.91
N ILE A 147 10.54 4.22 -8.83
CA ILE A 147 11.96 3.96 -9.06
C ILE A 147 12.65 5.29 -8.90
N ALA A 148 13.67 5.35 -8.05
CA ALA A 148 14.45 6.55 -7.81
C ALA A 148 15.94 6.24 -7.80
N VAL A 149 16.75 7.16 -8.27
CA VAL A 149 18.23 7.02 -8.32
C VAL A 149 18.84 7.98 -7.33
N LYS A 150 19.72 7.50 -6.48
CA LYS A 150 20.47 8.32 -5.52
C LYS A 150 21.50 9.18 -6.25
N SER A 151 21.42 10.49 -6.09
CA SER A 151 22.39 11.44 -6.66
C SER A 151 23.71 11.48 -5.89
#